data_ff7b242d04d1f197bd14195a6a6f16ae
#
_entry.id   ff7b242d04d1f197bd14195a6a6f16ae
#
_cell.length_a   1.000
_cell.length_b   1.000
_cell.length_c   1.000
_cell.angle_alpha   90.00
_cell.angle_beta   90.00
_cell.angle_gamma   90.00
#
_symmetry.space_group_name_H-M   'P 1'
#
loop_
_entity.id
_entity.type
_entity.pdbx_description
1 polymer ?
#
loop_
_entity_poly.entity_id
_entity_poly.type
_entity_poly.pdbx_seq_one_letter_code
_entity_poly.pdbx_strand_id
1 'polypeptide(L)'
;SAKGIDNFHSPNDVIVDASIYQAYVDKLVKRTQSIVVGDPNKADTLIGPIINQAQVEKIKKIIQQAEQDGAKLIVQSEIKGNVIPPHIFVDVDPNSSLSKDESFGPVLPIIQAKDEAHALQLANDTHFGLSSAVCTADYERGVAFALKIDAGMTHINAIAVVDQANAPVGGEKN
;
A
#
# COMPACT_ATOMS: atom_id res chain seq x y z
N SER A 1 -1.94 -10.15 -22.28
CA SER A 1 -1.64 -10.05 -20.86
C SER A 1 -2.69 -9.15 -20.23
N ALA A 2 -3.50 -9.70 -19.34
CA ALA A 2 -4.49 -8.94 -18.63
C ALA A 2 -3.77 -7.90 -17.76
N LYS A 3 -3.95 -6.61 -18.04
CA LYS A 3 -3.60 -5.52 -17.15
C LYS A 3 -4.71 -5.39 -16.08
N GLY A 4 -5.00 -6.49 -15.39
CA GLY A 4 -5.77 -6.47 -14.17
C GLY A 4 -4.90 -5.96 -13.03
N ILE A 5 -5.50 -5.40 -11.99
CA ILE A 5 -4.77 -5.20 -10.74
C ILE A 5 -4.48 -6.60 -10.21
N ASP A 6 -3.28 -7.07 -10.44
CA ASP A 6 -2.74 -8.21 -9.72
C ASP A 6 -2.28 -7.68 -8.35
N ASN A 7 -3.21 -7.67 -7.41
CA ASN A 7 -2.98 -7.13 -6.07
C ASN A 7 -2.15 -8.07 -5.18
N PHE A 8 -1.59 -9.11 -5.75
CA PHE A 8 -0.74 -10.02 -5.01
C PHE A 8 0.46 -9.31 -4.35
N HIS A 9 0.70 -8.07 -4.75
CA HIS A 9 1.88 -7.30 -4.40
C HIS A 9 1.56 -5.86 -3.97
N SER A 10 0.31 -5.56 -3.60
CA SER A 10 -0.01 -4.23 -3.08
C SER A 10 0.45 -4.13 -1.62
N PRO A 11 1.26 -3.14 -1.24
CA PRO A 11 1.55 -2.91 0.16
C PRO A 11 0.25 -2.59 0.89
N ASN A 12 0.04 -3.23 2.06
CA ASN A 12 -1.12 -2.94 2.88
C ASN A 12 -1.03 -1.52 3.44
N ASP A 13 0.15 -1.13 3.93
CA ASP A 13 0.40 0.16 4.54
C ASP A 13 1.63 0.85 3.98
N VAL A 14 1.58 2.18 3.94
CA VAL A 14 2.74 3.03 3.74
C VAL A 14 3.01 3.82 5.01
N ILE A 15 4.13 3.51 5.66
CA ILE A 15 4.57 4.16 6.90
C ILE A 15 5.59 5.24 6.53
N VAL A 16 5.33 6.47 6.90
CA VAL A 16 6.16 7.63 6.52
C VAL A 16 6.63 8.38 7.75
N ASP A 17 7.93 8.64 7.84
CA ASP A 17 8.52 9.47 8.89
C ASP A 17 7.92 10.88 8.92
N ALA A 18 7.64 11.38 10.12
CA ALA A 18 6.98 12.67 10.32
C ALA A 18 7.69 13.83 9.64
N SER A 19 9.03 13.80 9.56
CA SER A 19 9.84 14.88 8.96
C SER A 19 9.64 15.05 7.46
N ILE A 20 9.20 13.99 6.76
CA ILE A 20 8.97 14.01 5.30
C ILE A 20 7.51 13.75 4.93
N TYR A 21 6.64 13.53 5.92
CA TYR A 21 5.26 13.06 5.70
C TYR A 21 4.49 13.93 4.72
N GLN A 22 4.42 15.24 4.95
CA GLN A 22 3.65 16.13 4.08
C GLN A 22 4.22 16.18 2.66
N ALA A 23 5.55 16.25 2.51
CA ALA A 23 6.19 16.26 1.20
C ALA A 23 5.98 14.93 0.44
N TYR A 24 5.93 13.81 1.14
CA TYR A 24 5.61 12.51 0.57
C TYR A 24 4.16 12.47 0.08
N VAL A 25 3.21 12.86 0.93
CA VAL A 25 1.77 12.89 0.61
C VAL A 25 1.52 13.77 -0.62
N ASP A 26 2.08 14.98 -0.67
CA ASP A 26 1.89 15.90 -1.80
C ASP A 26 2.39 15.31 -3.13
N LYS A 27 3.56 14.66 -3.10
CA LYS A 27 4.12 13.99 -4.28
C LYS A 27 3.26 12.80 -4.71
N LEU A 28 2.80 12.00 -3.75
CA LEU A 28 1.96 10.83 -4.02
C LEU A 28 0.63 11.26 -4.63
N VAL A 29 -0.06 12.24 -4.05
CA VAL A 29 -1.31 12.81 -4.60
C VAL A 29 -1.12 13.24 -6.04
N LYS A 30 -0.08 14.06 -6.31
CA LYS A 30 0.23 14.52 -7.66
C LYS A 30 0.48 13.35 -8.63
N ARG A 31 1.22 12.32 -8.19
CA ARG A 31 1.49 11.14 -9.02
C ARG A 31 0.23 10.33 -9.28
N THR A 32 -0.60 10.14 -8.27
CA THR A 32 -1.84 9.37 -8.36
C THR A 32 -2.84 10.02 -9.31
N GLN A 33 -2.94 11.34 -9.32
CA GLN A 33 -3.80 12.08 -10.26
C GLN A 33 -3.43 11.88 -11.73
N SER A 34 -2.19 11.47 -12.03
CA SER A 34 -1.75 11.15 -13.39
C SER A 34 -1.98 9.69 -13.80
N ILE A 35 -2.53 8.86 -12.93
CA ILE A 35 -2.80 7.45 -13.22
C ILE A 35 -4.07 7.34 -14.08
N VAL A 36 -3.91 6.73 -15.25
CA VAL A 36 -5.04 6.43 -16.12
C VAL A 36 -5.69 5.12 -15.67
N VAL A 37 -6.99 5.19 -15.42
CA VAL A 37 -7.80 4.07 -14.94
C VAL A 37 -8.89 3.77 -15.97
N GLY A 38 -9.12 2.50 -16.28
CA GLY A 38 -10.21 2.13 -17.21
C GLY A 38 -9.95 0.90 -18.08
N ASP A 39 -10.14 1.05 -19.38
CA ASP A 39 -10.06 -0.06 -20.36
C ASP A 39 -8.64 -0.66 -20.42
N PRO A 40 -8.46 -1.94 -20.06
CA PRO A 40 -7.13 -2.59 -20.04
C PRO A 40 -6.52 -2.77 -21.44
N ASN A 41 -7.30 -2.62 -22.52
CA ASN A 41 -6.79 -2.68 -23.88
C ASN A 41 -6.09 -1.40 -24.33
N LYS A 42 -6.24 -0.30 -23.61
CA LYS A 42 -5.56 0.96 -23.90
C LYS A 42 -4.13 0.91 -23.36
N ALA A 43 -3.17 1.40 -24.15
CA ALA A 43 -1.75 1.32 -23.80
C ALA A 43 -1.36 2.15 -22.56
N ASP A 44 -2.06 3.23 -22.31
CA ASP A 44 -1.84 4.18 -21.20
C ASP A 44 -2.58 3.81 -19.91
N THR A 45 -3.48 2.82 -19.95
CA THR A 45 -4.18 2.35 -18.75
C THR A 45 -3.22 1.64 -17.80
N LEU A 46 -3.10 2.15 -16.57
CA LEU A 46 -2.31 1.54 -15.50
C LEU A 46 -3.16 0.67 -14.57
N ILE A 47 -4.41 1.09 -14.32
CA ILE A 47 -5.34 0.36 -13.44
C ILE A 47 -6.56 -0.06 -14.25
N GLY A 48 -6.75 -1.36 -14.39
CA GLY A 48 -7.91 -1.97 -15.04
C GLY A 48 -9.09 -2.20 -14.09
N PRO A 49 -10.14 -2.89 -14.55
CA PRO A 49 -11.29 -3.24 -13.72
C PRO A 49 -10.94 -4.29 -12.66
N ILE A 50 -11.62 -4.22 -11.53
CA ILE A 50 -11.62 -5.26 -10.50
C ILE A 50 -12.27 -6.54 -11.05
N ILE A 51 -11.74 -7.70 -10.66
CA ILE A 51 -12.04 -8.99 -11.27
C ILE A 51 -13.52 -9.37 -11.24
N ASN A 52 -14.26 -9.02 -10.18
CA ASN A 52 -15.69 -9.33 -10.06
C ASN A 52 -16.43 -8.37 -9.13
N GLN A 53 -17.75 -8.43 -9.15
CA GLN A 53 -18.62 -7.55 -8.38
C GLN A 53 -18.49 -7.78 -6.86
N ALA A 54 -18.26 -9.01 -6.42
CA ALA A 54 -18.09 -9.30 -4.99
C ALA A 54 -16.88 -8.58 -4.41
N GLN A 55 -15.77 -8.55 -5.15
CA GLN A 55 -14.57 -7.81 -4.74
C GLN A 55 -14.80 -6.29 -4.78
N VAL A 56 -15.54 -5.78 -5.77
CA VAL A 56 -15.95 -4.36 -5.80
C VAL A 56 -16.71 -3.97 -4.55
N GLU A 57 -17.68 -4.77 -4.14
CA GLU A 57 -18.48 -4.49 -2.94
C GLU A 57 -17.65 -4.61 -1.65
N LYS A 58 -16.69 -5.55 -1.59
CA LYS A 58 -15.72 -5.63 -0.48
C LYS A 58 -14.91 -4.34 -0.36
N ILE A 59 -14.35 -3.86 -1.47
CA ILE A 59 -13.52 -2.63 -1.50
C ILE A 59 -14.35 -1.41 -1.10
N LYS A 60 -15.58 -1.27 -1.60
CA LYS A 60 -16.48 -0.18 -1.20
C LYS A 60 -16.76 -0.17 0.30
N LYS A 61 -16.98 -1.35 0.90
CA LYS A 61 -17.18 -1.47 2.35
C LYS A 61 -15.94 -1.05 3.12
N ILE A 62 -14.74 -1.42 2.66
CA ILE A 62 -13.48 -1.01 3.27
C ILE A 62 -13.32 0.52 3.23
N ILE A 63 -13.60 1.15 2.07
CA ILE A 63 -13.56 2.60 1.92
C ILE A 63 -14.54 3.28 2.90
N GLN A 64 -15.79 2.81 2.94
CA GLN A 64 -16.81 3.34 3.84
C GLN A 64 -16.44 3.17 5.32
N GLN A 65 -15.91 2.00 5.69
CA GLN A 65 -15.49 1.73 7.06
C GLN A 65 -14.31 2.62 7.47
N ALA A 66 -13.33 2.81 6.57
CA ALA A 66 -12.19 3.69 6.84
C ALA A 66 -12.61 5.13 7.14
N GLU A 67 -13.60 5.66 6.42
CA GLU A 67 -14.15 7.00 6.70
C GLU A 67 -14.89 7.04 8.04
N GLN A 68 -15.64 5.98 8.39
CA GLN A 68 -16.33 5.87 9.69
C GLN A 68 -15.34 5.76 10.85
N ASP A 69 -14.20 5.11 10.65
CA ASP A 69 -13.11 4.99 11.62
C ASP A 69 -12.29 6.29 11.77
N GLY A 70 -12.63 7.33 10.99
CA GLY A 70 -12.03 8.66 11.07
C GLY A 70 -10.84 8.89 10.15
N ALA A 71 -10.48 7.93 9.29
CA ALA A 71 -9.45 8.13 8.28
C ALA A 71 -9.91 9.18 7.25
N LYS A 72 -8.97 10.03 6.83
CA LYS A 72 -9.25 11.11 5.89
C LYS A 72 -8.92 10.71 4.47
N LEU A 73 -9.93 10.64 3.63
CA LEU A 73 -9.78 10.38 2.21
C LEU A 73 -9.29 11.63 1.47
N ILE A 74 -8.10 11.57 0.88
CA ILE A 74 -7.45 12.71 0.20
C ILE A 74 -7.36 12.55 -1.32
N VAL A 75 -7.47 11.32 -1.82
CA VAL A 75 -7.58 11.04 -3.26
C VAL A 75 -8.75 10.10 -3.47
N GLN A 76 -9.68 10.51 -4.30
CA GLN A 76 -10.81 9.71 -4.73
C GLN A 76 -11.28 10.13 -6.11
N SER A 77 -11.94 9.22 -6.78
CA SER A 77 -12.72 9.50 -8.00
C SER A 77 -13.93 8.56 -8.07
N GLU A 78 -14.87 8.86 -8.93
CA GLU A 78 -16.09 8.08 -9.06
C GLU A 78 -15.82 6.62 -9.45
N ILE A 79 -16.39 5.68 -8.70
CA ILE A 79 -16.36 4.25 -9.01
C ILE A 79 -17.40 3.97 -10.10
N LYS A 80 -16.95 3.38 -11.22
CA LYS A 80 -17.80 3.07 -12.37
C LYS A 80 -17.80 1.57 -12.68
N GLY A 81 -18.90 0.89 -12.36
CA GLY A 81 -18.98 -0.56 -12.50
C GLY A 81 -17.86 -1.25 -11.72
N ASN A 82 -17.03 -2.04 -12.40
CA ASN A 82 -15.89 -2.72 -11.79
C ASN A 82 -14.60 -1.87 -11.79
N VAL A 83 -14.63 -0.65 -12.28
CA VAL A 83 -13.46 0.23 -12.27
C VAL A 83 -13.45 1.06 -11.01
N ILE A 84 -12.48 0.78 -10.14
CA ILE A 84 -12.23 1.52 -8.90
C ILE A 84 -10.94 2.32 -9.09
N PRO A 85 -11.01 3.65 -9.09
CA PRO A 85 -9.83 4.50 -9.09
C PRO A 85 -9.06 4.42 -7.75
N PRO A 86 -7.81 4.89 -7.69
CA PRO A 86 -7.07 4.96 -6.44
C PRO A 86 -7.80 5.78 -5.36
N HIS A 87 -7.83 5.23 -4.15
CA HIS A 87 -8.29 5.88 -2.93
C HIS A 87 -7.13 5.95 -1.94
N ILE A 88 -6.76 7.14 -1.52
CA ILE A 88 -5.64 7.35 -0.58
C ILE A 88 -6.18 7.95 0.71
N PHE A 89 -5.89 7.28 1.80
CA PHE A 89 -6.27 7.69 3.15
C PHE A 89 -5.05 8.17 3.93
N VAL A 90 -5.23 9.23 4.71
CA VAL A 90 -4.32 9.74 5.72
C VAL A 90 -5.02 9.78 7.08
N ASP A 91 -4.28 10.08 8.13
CA ASP A 91 -4.78 10.08 9.50
C ASP A 91 -5.40 8.71 9.89
N VAL A 92 -4.82 7.64 9.38
CA VAL A 92 -5.28 6.26 9.58
C VAL A 92 -4.86 5.77 10.95
N ASP A 93 -5.82 5.25 11.72
CA ASP A 93 -5.51 4.52 12.96
C ASP A 93 -4.81 3.19 12.60
N PRO A 94 -3.60 2.94 13.10
CA PRO A 94 -2.89 1.67 12.85
C PRO A 94 -3.65 0.42 13.31
N ASN A 95 -4.65 0.56 14.17
CA ASN A 95 -5.49 -0.54 14.64
C ASN A 95 -6.80 -0.69 13.85
N SER A 96 -7.07 0.19 12.88
CA SER A 96 -8.27 0.09 12.04
C SER A 96 -8.22 -1.11 11.11
N SER A 97 -9.38 -1.54 10.63
CA SER A 97 -9.49 -2.61 9.63
C SER A 97 -8.76 -2.25 8.34
N LEU A 98 -8.70 -0.96 7.98
CA LEU A 98 -7.97 -0.50 6.80
C LEU A 98 -6.48 -0.82 6.87
N SER A 99 -5.87 -0.77 8.07
CA SER A 99 -4.45 -1.09 8.28
C SER A 99 -4.21 -2.58 8.58
N LYS A 100 -5.17 -3.27 9.18
CA LYS A 100 -4.99 -4.67 9.61
C LYS A 100 -5.45 -5.69 8.58
N ASP A 101 -6.36 -5.33 7.67
CA ASP A 101 -6.93 -6.25 6.70
C ASP A 101 -6.42 -5.98 5.28
N GLU A 102 -6.30 -7.05 4.50
CA GLU A 102 -5.89 -6.95 3.10
C GLU A 102 -7.06 -6.52 2.21
N SER A 103 -6.91 -5.36 1.56
CA SER A 103 -7.98 -4.78 0.74
C SER A 103 -8.13 -5.45 -0.62
N PHE A 104 -7.05 -5.96 -1.21
CA PHE A 104 -7.00 -6.42 -2.61
C PHE A 104 -7.62 -5.43 -3.60
N GLY A 105 -7.39 -4.13 -3.35
CA GLY A 105 -7.93 -3.04 -4.14
C GLY A 105 -7.03 -1.81 -4.17
N PRO A 106 -7.33 -0.82 -5.01
CA PRO A 106 -6.54 0.40 -5.12
C PRO A 106 -6.84 1.36 -3.96
N VAL A 107 -6.70 0.86 -2.74
CA VAL A 107 -6.91 1.59 -1.49
C VAL A 107 -5.60 1.59 -0.73
N LEU A 108 -5.08 2.76 -0.41
CA LEU A 108 -3.76 2.93 0.20
C LEU A 108 -3.85 3.76 1.47
N PRO A 109 -3.66 3.16 2.65
CA PRO A 109 -3.48 3.90 3.89
C PRO A 109 -2.04 4.43 4.01
N ILE A 110 -1.93 5.67 4.50
CA ILE A 110 -0.65 6.30 4.83
C ILE A 110 -0.64 6.62 6.31
N ILE A 111 0.29 6.01 7.03
CA ILE A 111 0.47 6.14 8.46
C ILE A 111 1.70 7.00 8.75
N GLN A 112 1.56 8.00 9.61
CA GLN A 112 2.68 8.82 10.04
C GLN A 112 3.41 8.17 11.22
N ALA A 113 4.71 7.93 11.06
CA ALA A 113 5.58 7.52 12.15
C ALA A 113 6.24 8.74 12.80
N LYS A 114 6.29 8.76 14.12
CA LYS A 114 6.92 9.85 14.90
C LYS A 114 8.43 9.87 14.73
N ASP A 115 9.01 8.68 14.65
CA ASP A 115 10.45 8.42 14.52
C ASP A 115 10.68 7.00 13.98
N GLU A 116 11.95 6.63 13.82
CA GLU A 116 12.36 5.32 13.32
C GLU A 116 11.89 4.16 14.21
N ALA A 117 11.93 4.32 15.52
CA ALA A 117 11.50 3.29 16.46
C ALA A 117 9.99 3.04 16.34
N HIS A 118 9.20 4.10 16.21
CA HIS A 118 7.76 4.01 15.97
C HIS A 118 7.46 3.43 14.59
N ALA A 119 8.23 3.79 13.56
CA ALA A 119 8.08 3.20 12.21
C ALA A 119 8.31 1.68 12.25
N LEU A 120 9.33 1.22 12.97
CA LEU A 120 9.61 -0.21 13.12
C LEU A 120 8.49 -0.92 13.90
N GLN A 121 8.00 -0.31 14.97
CA GLN A 121 6.87 -0.85 15.73
C GLN A 121 5.64 -1.03 14.82
N LEU A 122 5.27 -0.01 14.05
CA LEU A 122 4.15 -0.07 13.11
C LEU A 122 4.35 -1.14 12.03
N ALA A 123 5.56 -1.24 11.46
CA ALA A 123 5.88 -2.23 10.45
C ALA A 123 5.75 -3.68 10.96
N ASN A 124 6.04 -3.91 12.24
CA ASN A 124 5.95 -5.23 12.86
C ASN A 124 4.59 -5.52 13.51
N ASP A 125 3.73 -4.49 13.72
CA ASP A 125 2.40 -4.63 14.30
C ASP A 125 1.35 -5.07 13.27
N THR A 126 1.64 -6.15 12.58
CA THR A 126 0.76 -6.80 11.60
C THR A 126 0.92 -8.31 11.68
N HIS A 127 -0.11 -9.05 11.30
CA HIS A 127 -0.02 -10.50 11.15
C HIS A 127 0.58 -10.94 9.81
N PHE A 128 0.74 -10.01 8.86
CA PHE A 128 1.45 -10.26 7.60
C PHE A 128 2.96 -10.20 7.79
N GLY A 129 3.69 -10.97 7.04
CA GLY A 129 5.15 -11.04 7.13
C GLY A 129 5.83 -11.60 5.88
N LEU A 130 5.22 -11.45 4.70
CA LEU A 130 5.79 -11.97 3.46
C LEU A 130 6.90 -11.05 2.93
N SER A 131 6.57 -9.80 2.68
CA SER A 131 7.49 -8.86 2.05
C SER A 131 7.31 -7.44 2.58
N SER A 132 8.41 -6.70 2.61
CA SER A 132 8.44 -5.29 2.98
C SER A 132 9.41 -4.51 2.10
N ALA A 133 9.35 -3.17 2.18
CA ALA A 133 10.31 -2.30 1.53
C ALA A 133 10.69 -1.12 2.44
N VAL A 134 11.95 -0.76 2.42
CA VAL A 134 12.51 0.40 3.14
C VAL A 134 13.08 1.38 2.13
N CYS A 135 12.61 2.62 2.15
CA CYS A 135 13.11 3.70 1.30
C CYS A 135 13.88 4.72 2.14
N THR A 136 15.16 4.89 1.85
CA THR A 136 16.04 5.82 2.57
C THR A 136 17.19 6.28 1.70
N ALA A 137 17.72 7.49 1.96
CA ALA A 137 18.95 8.00 1.34
C ALA A 137 20.21 7.36 1.95
N ASP A 138 20.14 6.90 3.21
CA ASP A 138 21.23 6.24 3.91
C ASP A 138 21.06 4.72 3.80
N TYR A 139 21.83 4.09 2.93
CA TYR A 139 21.72 2.66 2.63
C TYR A 139 22.07 1.79 3.86
N GLU A 140 23.13 2.11 4.60
CA GLU A 140 23.56 1.34 5.77
C GLU A 140 22.49 1.38 6.88
N ARG A 141 21.92 2.57 7.11
CA ARG A 141 20.78 2.73 8.01
C ARG A 141 19.56 1.93 7.53
N GLY A 142 19.32 1.93 6.22
CA GLY A 142 18.26 1.12 5.60
C GLY A 142 18.43 -0.37 5.85
N VAL A 143 19.64 -0.90 5.69
CA VAL A 143 19.98 -2.30 6.00
C VAL A 143 19.75 -2.60 7.46
N ALA A 144 20.26 -1.75 8.37
CA ALA A 144 20.11 -1.93 9.81
C ALA A 144 18.64 -1.91 10.27
N PHE A 145 17.80 -1.14 9.60
CA PHE A 145 16.36 -1.10 9.84
C PHE A 145 15.67 -2.34 9.27
N ALA A 146 15.99 -2.71 8.03
CA ALA A 146 15.41 -3.85 7.32
C ALA A 146 15.59 -5.17 8.09
N LEU A 147 16.77 -5.37 8.69
CA LEU A 147 17.08 -6.55 9.51
C LEU A 147 16.25 -6.68 10.80
N LYS A 148 15.48 -5.66 11.17
CA LYS A 148 14.59 -5.65 12.34
C LYS A 148 13.12 -5.82 11.97
N ILE A 149 12.79 -5.84 10.67
CA ILE A 149 11.42 -6.06 10.20
C ILE A 149 11.14 -7.56 10.19
N ASP A 150 10.01 -7.95 10.76
CA ASP A 150 9.51 -9.32 10.80
C ASP A 150 8.85 -9.69 9.46
N ALA A 151 9.65 -9.79 8.40
CA ALA A 151 9.19 -10.18 7.07
C ALA A 151 10.23 -11.08 6.40
N GLY A 152 9.76 -12.06 5.64
CA GLY A 152 10.64 -13.02 4.93
C GLY A 152 11.52 -12.38 3.88
N MET A 153 11.09 -11.22 3.34
CA MET A 153 11.88 -10.42 2.41
C MET A 153 11.74 -8.94 2.75
N THR A 154 12.86 -8.20 2.71
CA THR A 154 12.85 -6.74 2.81
C THR A 154 13.71 -6.12 1.72
N HIS A 155 13.11 -5.29 0.91
CA HIS A 155 13.76 -4.60 -0.20
C HIS A 155 14.20 -3.20 0.23
N ILE A 156 15.39 -2.75 -0.21
CA ILE A 156 15.90 -1.42 0.10
C ILE A 156 15.92 -0.58 -1.18
N ASN A 157 15.23 0.56 -1.16
CA ASN A 157 15.08 1.46 -2.29
C ASN A 157 14.52 0.80 -3.56
N ALA A 158 13.73 -0.27 -3.37
CA ALA A 158 13.02 -0.99 -4.42
C ALA A 158 11.58 -1.25 -3.99
N ILE A 159 10.75 -1.68 -4.93
CA ILE A 159 9.37 -2.09 -4.63
C ILE A 159 9.37 -3.46 -3.92
N ALA A 160 8.39 -3.68 -3.04
CA ALA A 160 8.27 -4.89 -2.22
C ALA A 160 7.93 -6.18 -2.99
N VAL A 161 7.96 -6.15 -4.31
CA VAL A 161 7.42 -7.19 -5.21
C VAL A 161 8.42 -7.67 -6.28
N VAL A 162 9.70 -7.52 -6.01
CA VAL A 162 10.74 -8.00 -6.93
C VAL A 162 11.19 -9.38 -6.47
N ASP A 163 10.48 -10.41 -6.90
CA ASP A 163 10.89 -11.79 -6.68
C ASP A 163 11.93 -12.20 -7.73
N GLN A 164 13.01 -12.80 -7.28
CA GLN A 164 14.00 -13.37 -8.16
C GLN A 164 13.90 -14.90 -8.09
N ALA A 165 13.94 -15.56 -9.24
CA ALA A 165 13.76 -17.01 -9.36
C ALA A 165 14.80 -17.84 -8.57
N ASN A 166 15.91 -17.24 -8.17
CA ASN A 166 16.99 -17.85 -7.38
C ASN A 166 16.95 -17.48 -5.89
N ALA A 167 16.00 -16.69 -5.46
CA ALA A 167 15.81 -16.33 -4.05
C ALA A 167 14.63 -17.10 -3.44
N PRO A 168 14.74 -17.60 -2.20
CA PRO A 168 13.60 -18.21 -1.52
C PRO A 168 12.53 -17.17 -1.24
N VAL A 169 11.28 -17.54 -1.44
CA VAL A 169 10.10 -16.73 -1.12
C VAL A 169 9.34 -17.40 0.01
N GLY A 170 9.16 -16.71 1.12
CA GLY A 170 8.44 -17.21 2.29
C GLY A 170 8.23 -16.12 3.33
N GLY A 171 7.22 -16.28 4.17
CA GLY A 171 6.90 -15.34 5.26
C GLY A 171 7.52 -15.77 6.58
N GLU A 172 7.70 -14.80 7.48
CA GLU A 172 8.16 -15.02 8.87
C GLU A 172 6.98 -15.15 9.85
N LYS A 173 5.78 -14.74 9.42
CA LYS A 173 4.54 -14.81 10.22
C LYS A 173 3.53 -15.77 9.59
N ASN A 174 2.54 -16.19 10.38
CA ASN A 174 1.48 -17.13 9.96
C ASN A 174 0.46 -16.49 9.02
#